data_a57b39b1be56cf73ddffe110e3035230
#
_entry.id   a57b39b1be56cf73ddffe110e3035230
#
_cell.length_a   1.000
_cell.length_b   1.000
_cell.length_c   1.000
_cell.angle_alpha   90.00
_cell.angle_beta   90.00
_cell.angle_gamma   90.00
#
_symmetry.space_group_name_H-M   'P 1'
#
loop_
_entity.id
_entity.type
_entity.pdbx_description
1 polymer ?
#
loop_
_entity_poly.entity_id
_entity_poly.type
_entity_poly.pdbx_seq_one_letter_code
_entity_poly.pdbx_strand_id
1 'polypeptide(L)'
;MADSILALGANFQEIYEIISTKFKNVAVFDPVNDFYGLENTRKAFENGSEREFFKSAVDEFDRLAGSADFVLVKPAQSIANIGEIELNLQIARNLNVPVFCRENLSFFTRNSKLIVSGNLDEILNAKQDIITPLRFENSLFKLAAKDKKTVVLPESEDERILKASEILLKSGAVNLILLGDENEVKFEAKKLGVNLNGARFINLEKNEYADRLTAALFEARKSKGVSLEQACELVQDRTYFATMLVQEGLADAMVSGANTTTAHTIRPALQIIKTRPDSPLVSSSFIMCFDEEILIYADCAINPNPDARQLAQIALASADTARAFGLEPRVAMLSYSSGDSGSGADIDLVRGAGEIARNLDPALKIEAPVQYDAAVDPAVARKKLPNSDVAGRANVFVFPNLNAGNIGYKIAQRSANCVAVGPILQGLKKPVNDLSRGCGVGDVVNTVLISAIQAANEGEK
;
A
#
# COMPACT_ATOMS: atom_id res chain seq x y z
N MET A 1 8.50 6.97 17.39
CA MET A 1 8.39 8.37 16.96
C MET A 1 8.17 9.20 18.20
N ALA A 2 8.64 10.45 18.22
CA ALA A 2 8.37 11.37 19.32
C ALA A 2 6.86 11.59 19.50
N ASP A 3 6.43 11.82 20.74
CA ASP A 3 5.08 12.28 21.02
C ASP A 3 4.87 13.66 20.35
N SER A 4 3.66 13.97 19.98
CA SER A 4 3.38 15.19 19.21
C SER A 4 1.94 15.65 19.34
N ILE A 5 1.71 16.96 19.24
CA ILE A 5 0.38 17.55 19.15
C ILE A 5 0.38 18.76 18.21
N LEU A 6 -0.79 19.10 17.66
CA LEU A 6 -1.07 20.40 17.06
C LEU A 6 -1.86 21.26 18.04
N ALA A 7 -1.38 22.45 18.36
CA ALA A 7 -2.00 23.36 19.33
C ALA A 7 -2.86 24.42 18.61
N LEU A 8 -4.15 24.14 18.42
CA LEU A 8 -5.11 25.01 17.72
C LEU A 8 -5.93 25.86 18.71
N GLY A 9 -6.14 27.15 18.42
CA GLY A 9 -7.01 28.03 19.22
C GLY A 9 -6.54 28.23 20.67
N ALA A 10 -5.24 28.11 20.93
CA ALA A 10 -4.64 28.26 22.27
C ALA A 10 -3.45 29.23 22.25
N ASN A 11 -3.04 29.70 23.41
CA ASN A 11 -1.76 30.40 23.54
C ASN A 11 -0.62 29.42 23.33
N PHE A 12 -0.02 29.47 22.16
CA PHE A 12 1.06 28.55 21.76
C PHE A 12 2.25 28.58 22.74
N GLN A 13 2.61 29.79 23.21
CA GLN A 13 3.72 29.94 24.15
C GLN A 13 3.45 29.26 25.50
N GLU A 14 2.23 29.37 26.02
CA GLU A 14 1.82 28.67 27.25
C GLU A 14 1.93 27.15 27.10
N ILE A 15 1.45 26.61 25.99
CA ILE A 15 1.54 25.16 25.71
C ILE A 15 2.99 24.73 25.57
N TYR A 16 3.82 25.50 24.85
CA TYR A 16 5.26 25.22 24.69
C TYR A 16 5.97 25.17 26.05
N GLU A 17 5.70 26.12 26.96
CA GLU A 17 6.29 26.15 28.31
C GLU A 17 5.91 24.92 29.12
N ILE A 18 4.63 24.53 29.11
CA ILE A 18 4.15 23.33 29.83
C ILE A 18 4.85 22.07 29.27
N ILE A 19 4.90 21.90 27.94
CA ILE A 19 5.51 20.74 27.29
C ILE A 19 7.01 20.68 27.59
N SER A 20 7.71 21.83 27.58
CA SER A 20 9.13 21.93 27.88
C SER A 20 9.50 21.54 29.32
N THR A 21 8.52 21.54 30.25
CA THR A 21 8.73 20.98 31.59
C THR A 21 8.68 19.44 31.61
N LYS A 22 7.96 18.83 30.67
CA LYS A 22 7.73 17.38 30.60
C LYS A 22 8.75 16.65 29.70
N PHE A 23 9.26 17.31 28.66
CA PHE A 23 10.17 16.74 27.66
C PHE A 23 11.46 17.56 27.56
N LYS A 24 12.62 16.88 27.41
CA LYS A 24 13.93 17.55 27.37
C LYS A 24 14.23 18.22 26.03
N ASN A 25 13.84 17.57 24.94
CA ASN A 25 14.09 18.03 23.59
C ASN A 25 12.76 18.22 22.84
N VAL A 26 12.23 19.44 22.87
CA VAL A 26 10.98 19.81 22.20
C VAL A 26 11.29 20.54 20.90
N ALA A 27 10.94 19.93 19.76
CA ALA A 27 10.99 20.60 18.47
C ALA A 27 9.67 21.34 18.21
N VAL A 28 9.78 22.55 17.66
CA VAL A 28 8.62 23.30 17.14
C VAL A 28 8.59 23.15 15.62
N PHE A 29 7.44 22.80 15.08
CA PHE A 29 7.22 22.68 13.65
C PHE A 29 6.13 23.62 13.17
N ASP A 30 6.50 24.63 12.39
CA ASP A 30 5.57 25.52 11.67
C ASP A 30 5.62 25.15 10.18
N PRO A 31 4.65 24.33 9.69
CA PRO A 31 4.66 23.83 8.32
C PRO A 31 4.48 24.93 7.28
N VAL A 32 3.82 26.03 7.65
CA VAL A 32 3.41 27.09 6.73
C VAL A 32 4.41 28.23 6.67
N ASN A 33 4.80 28.79 7.82
CA ASN A 33 5.63 30.00 7.81
C ASN A 33 7.13 29.70 7.76
N ASP A 34 7.60 28.78 8.62
CA ASP A 34 9.03 28.55 8.81
C ASP A 34 9.59 27.50 7.84
N PHE A 35 8.77 26.52 7.44
CA PHE A 35 9.24 25.42 6.59
C PHE A 35 8.95 25.64 5.10
N TYR A 36 7.67 25.66 4.69
CA TYR A 36 7.34 25.74 3.24
C TYR A 36 7.29 27.19 2.75
N GLY A 37 7.01 28.13 3.64
CA GLY A 37 6.85 29.55 3.38
C GLY A 37 5.40 29.92 3.01
N LEU A 38 4.88 30.99 3.62
CA LEU A 38 3.49 31.42 3.46
C LEU A 38 3.09 31.63 2.00
N GLU A 39 3.93 32.28 1.21
CA GLU A 39 3.64 32.58 -0.20
C GLU A 39 3.63 31.32 -1.07
N ASN A 40 4.57 30.38 -0.81
CA ASN A 40 4.61 29.09 -1.52
C ASN A 40 3.38 28.23 -1.15
N THR A 41 3.00 28.21 0.13
CA THR A 41 1.80 27.50 0.58
C THR A 41 0.56 28.09 -0.09
N ARG A 42 0.43 29.43 -0.14
CA ARG A 42 -0.69 30.10 -0.84
C ARG A 42 -0.75 29.66 -2.31
N LYS A 43 0.35 29.72 -3.02
CA LYS A 43 0.42 29.29 -4.44
C LYS A 43 0.05 27.84 -4.62
N ALA A 44 0.50 26.95 -3.72
CA ALA A 44 0.16 25.53 -3.78
C ALA A 44 -1.37 25.31 -3.71
N PHE A 45 -2.06 25.99 -2.80
CA PHE A 45 -3.52 25.90 -2.67
C PHE A 45 -4.28 26.60 -3.82
N GLU A 46 -3.79 27.73 -4.32
CA GLU A 46 -4.39 28.42 -5.47
C GLU A 46 -4.28 27.63 -6.78
N ASN A 47 -3.20 26.86 -6.96
CA ASN A 47 -2.91 26.10 -8.17
C ASN A 47 -3.33 24.63 -8.11
N GLY A 48 -3.93 24.16 -6.99
CA GLY A 48 -4.32 22.76 -6.81
C GLY A 48 -3.12 21.79 -6.66
N SER A 49 -1.99 22.29 -6.15
CA SER A 49 -0.78 21.49 -5.83
C SER A 49 -0.53 21.35 -4.31
N GLU A 50 -1.59 21.48 -3.51
CA GLU A 50 -1.54 21.33 -2.04
C GLU A 50 -0.97 20.00 -1.58
N ARG A 51 -1.07 18.95 -2.43
CA ARG A 51 -0.45 17.65 -2.17
C ARG A 51 1.06 17.76 -1.99
N GLU A 52 1.76 18.63 -2.73
CA GLU A 52 3.20 18.84 -2.61
C GLU A 52 3.57 19.48 -1.27
N PHE A 53 2.75 20.45 -0.82
CA PHE A 53 2.89 21.05 0.51
C PHE A 53 2.75 19.98 1.60
N PHE A 54 1.67 19.19 1.61
CA PHE A 54 1.45 18.16 2.62
C PHE A 54 2.53 17.08 2.60
N LYS A 55 3.01 16.66 1.42
CA LYS A 55 4.11 15.69 1.28
C LYS A 55 5.39 16.22 1.93
N SER A 56 5.76 17.45 1.60
CA SER A 56 6.95 18.09 2.16
C SER A 56 6.83 18.29 3.68
N ALA A 57 5.64 18.66 4.17
CA ALA A 57 5.38 18.80 5.60
C ALA A 57 5.48 17.46 6.35
N VAL A 58 4.99 16.36 5.77
CA VAL A 58 5.13 15.01 6.35
C VAL A 58 6.61 14.60 6.41
N ASP A 59 7.39 14.84 5.36
CA ASP A 59 8.80 14.47 5.33
C ASP A 59 9.62 15.22 6.39
N GLU A 60 9.40 16.52 6.51
CA GLU A 60 10.09 17.34 7.52
C GLU A 60 9.63 17.01 8.95
N PHE A 61 8.33 16.81 9.16
CA PHE A 61 7.80 16.38 10.46
C PHE A 61 8.44 15.04 10.90
N ASP A 62 8.51 14.05 10.01
CA ASP A 62 9.10 12.75 10.32
C ASP A 62 10.60 12.86 10.62
N ARG A 63 11.31 13.79 9.97
CA ARG A 63 12.72 14.11 10.27
C ARG A 63 12.87 14.68 11.68
N LEU A 64 12.02 15.65 12.04
CA LEU A 64 12.02 16.27 13.38
C LEU A 64 11.67 15.24 14.46
N ALA A 65 10.62 14.44 14.24
CA ALA A 65 10.18 13.40 15.16
C ALA A 65 11.21 12.27 15.35
N GLY A 66 12.16 12.12 14.42
CA GLY A 66 13.30 11.20 14.56
C GLY A 66 14.42 11.71 15.46
N SER A 67 14.44 13.01 15.79
CA SER A 67 15.52 13.66 16.55
C SER A 67 15.08 14.37 17.84
N ALA A 68 13.77 14.49 18.06
CA ALA A 68 13.19 15.15 19.23
C ALA A 68 12.50 14.13 20.17
N ASP A 69 12.32 14.50 21.44
CA ASP A 69 11.46 13.75 22.37
C ASP A 69 9.99 14.06 22.13
N PHE A 70 9.71 15.30 21.70
CA PHE A 70 8.37 15.81 21.42
C PHE A 70 8.37 16.79 20.25
N VAL A 71 7.32 16.76 19.41
CA VAL A 71 7.13 17.77 18.34
C VAL A 71 5.83 18.53 18.58
N LEU A 72 5.95 19.85 18.83
CA LEU A 72 4.82 20.75 18.94
C LEU A 72 4.57 21.42 17.58
N VAL A 73 3.44 21.08 16.98
CA VAL A 73 3.04 21.64 15.68
C VAL A 73 2.30 22.96 15.89
N LYS A 74 2.80 24.00 15.23
CA LYS A 74 2.24 25.33 15.28
C LYS A 74 1.04 25.45 14.33
N PRO A 75 -0.08 26.06 14.77
CA PRO A 75 -1.24 26.20 13.92
C PRO A 75 -1.01 27.22 12.79
N ALA A 76 -1.52 26.88 11.62
CA ALA A 76 -1.55 27.77 10.46
C ALA A 76 -2.75 28.73 10.54
N GLN A 77 -2.60 29.93 10.01
CA GLN A 77 -3.72 30.84 9.75
C GLN A 77 -4.44 30.46 8.44
N SER A 78 -5.60 31.07 8.19
CA SER A 78 -6.31 30.90 6.91
C SER A 78 -5.44 31.26 5.71
N ILE A 79 -5.45 30.43 4.68
CA ILE A 79 -4.66 30.63 3.46
C ILE A 79 -5.55 30.48 2.24
N ALA A 80 -5.45 31.41 1.29
CA ALA A 80 -6.25 31.42 0.08
C ALA A 80 -7.74 31.27 0.38
N ASN A 81 -8.36 30.20 -0.09
CA ASN A 81 -9.78 29.90 0.08
C ASN A 81 -10.06 28.82 1.16
N ILE A 82 -9.03 28.40 1.90
CA ILE A 82 -9.20 27.43 3.00
C ILE A 82 -9.16 28.14 4.35
N GLY A 83 -10.13 27.84 5.21
CA GLY A 83 -10.22 28.38 6.55
C GLY A 83 -9.21 27.78 7.52
N GLU A 84 -8.90 28.52 8.59
CA GLU A 84 -7.92 28.12 9.62
C GLU A 84 -8.19 26.71 10.19
N ILE A 85 -9.43 26.43 10.60
CA ILE A 85 -9.81 25.15 11.20
C ILE A 85 -9.56 24.00 10.21
N GLU A 86 -10.09 24.11 9.01
CA GLU A 86 -9.98 23.04 8.00
C GLU A 86 -8.51 22.75 7.63
N LEU A 87 -7.70 23.80 7.40
CA LEU A 87 -6.29 23.66 7.11
C LEU A 87 -5.54 22.93 8.22
N ASN A 88 -5.77 23.31 9.48
CA ASN A 88 -5.10 22.70 10.63
C ASN A 88 -5.55 21.26 10.87
N LEU A 89 -6.81 20.90 10.63
CA LEU A 89 -7.28 19.54 10.71
C LEU A 89 -6.67 18.67 9.58
N GLN A 90 -6.50 19.20 8.37
CA GLN A 90 -5.81 18.50 7.29
C GLN A 90 -4.31 18.32 7.60
N ILE A 91 -3.65 19.32 8.17
CA ILE A 91 -2.27 19.19 8.65
C ILE A 91 -2.20 18.10 9.71
N ALA A 92 -3.05 18.12 10.73
CA ALA A 92 -3.05 17.14 11.81
C ALA A 92 -3.28 15.70 11.32
N ARG A 93 -4.22 15.49 10.39
CA ARG A 93 -4.46 14.18 9.75
C ARG A 93 -3.22 13.69 9.00
N ASN A 94 -2.62 14.53 8.14
CA ASN A 94 -1.46 14.14 7.37
C ASN A 94 -0.20 13.93 8.23
N LEU A 95 -0.06 14.64 9.34
CA LEU A 95 1.02 14.42 10.30
C LEU A 95 0.73 13.28 11.30
N ASN A 96 -0.51 12.77 11.34
CA ASN A 96 -0.97 11.78 12.32
C ASN A 96 -0.75 12.26 13.76
N VAL A 97 -1.16 13.48 14.05
CA VAL A 97 -1.01 14.09 15.37
C VAL A 97 -2.38 14.46 15.96
N PRO A 98 -2.63 14.26 17.27
CA PRO A 98 -3.85 14.72 17.90
C PRO A 98 -3.86 16.25 18.03
N VAL A 99 -5.05 16.83 18.14
CA VAL A 99 -5.24 18.29 18.18
C VAL A 99 -5.66 18.72 19.58
N PHE A 100 -4.85 19.56 20.20
CA PHE A 100 -5.26 20.29 21.38
C PHE A 100 -6.06 21.52 20.95
N CYS A 101 -7.36 21.59 21.33
CA CYS A 101 -8.22 22.72 21.05
C CYS A 101 -9.30 22.87 22.13
N ARG A 102 -9.43 24.07 22.71
CA ARG A 102 -10.46 24.37 23.72
C ARG A 102 -11.85 24.63 23.12
N GLU A 103 -11.91 24.87 21.80
CA GLU A 103 -13.16 25.06 21.08
C GLU A 103 -13.81 23.74 20.69
N ASN A 104 -15.12 23.74 20.53
CA ASN A 104 -15.85 22.54 20.08
C ASN A 104 -15.74 22.39 18.56
N LEU A 105 -14.94 21.43 18.13
CA LEU A 105 -14.74 21.10 16.71
C LEU A 105 -15.58 19.91 16.24
N SER A 106 -16.57 19.44 17.01
CA SER A 106 -17.36 18.23 16.69
C SER A 106 -18.06 18.30 15.32
N PHE A 107 -18.40 19.47 14.83
CA PHE A 107 -18.95 19.65 13.48
C PHE A 107 -17.96 19.21 12.39
N PHE A 108 -16.68 19.51 12.55
CA PHE A 108 -15.63 19.20 11.58
C PHE A 108 -15.06 17.78 11.75
N THR A 109 -15.22 17.16 12.93
CA THR A 109 -14.55 15.90 13.28
C THR A 109 -15.49 14.73 13.51
N ARG A 110 -16.83 14.91 13.37
CA ARG A 110 -17.85 13.87 13.65
C ARG A 110 -17.68 12.56 12.89
N ASN A 111 -17.07 12.60 11.72
CA ASN A 111 -16.80 11.43 10.87
C ASN A 111 -15.30 11.16 10.72
N SER A 112 -14.46 11.72 11.58
CA SER A 112 -13.01 11.61 11.55
C SER A 112 -12.51 10.79 12.73
N LYS A 113 -11.41 10.06 12.52
CA LYS A 113 -10.65 9.39 13.59
C LYS A 113 -9.73 10.35 14.34
N LEU A 114 -9.69 11.62 13.96
CA LEU A 114 -8.82 12.63 14.56
C LEU A 114 -9.23 12.88 16.01
N ILE A 115 -8.30 12.72 16.92
CA ILE A 115 -8.49 12.97 18.34
C ILE A 115 -8.34 14.47 18.59
N VAL A 116 -9.39 15.07 19.15
CA VAL A 116 -9.43 16.50 19.51
C VAL A 116 -9.91 16.63 20.95
N SER A 117 -9.16 17.31 21.80
CA SER A 117 -9.57 17.62 23.19
C SER A 117 -9.01 18.95 23.65
N GLY A 118 -9.78 19.63 24.51
CA GLY A 118 -9.34 20.83 25.25
C GLY A 118 -8.60 20.52 26.56
N ASN A 119 -8.44 19.23 26.89
CA ASN A 119 -7.65 18.75 28.03
C ASN A 119 -6.26 18.32 27.58
N LEU A 120 -5.24 19.04 28.02
CA LEU A 120 -3.85 18.79 27.60
C LEU A 120 -3.33 17.42 28.04
N ASP A 121 -3.67 16.99 29.27
CA ASP A 121 -3.21 15.68 29.76
C ASP A 121 -3.87 14.52 29.02
N GLU A 122 -5.13 14.67 28.61
CA GLU A 122 -5.81 13.70 27.75
C GLU A 122 -5.12 13.58 26.39
N ILE A 123 -4.82 14.73 25.75
CA ILE A 123 -4.16 14.76 24.44
C ILE A 123 -2.74 14.24 24.48
N LEU A 124 -1.97 14.53 25.52
CA LEU A 124 -0.60 14.02 25.67
C LEU A 124 -0.54 12.50 25.85
N ASN A 125 -1.61 11.88 26.34
CA ASN A 125 -1.73 10.43 26.48
C ASN A 125 -2.46 9.78 25.29
N ALA A 126 -2.97 10.56 24.33
CA ALA A 126 -3.69 10.05 23.18
C ALA A 126 -2.74 9.43 22.17
N LYS A 127 -3.15 8.28 21.61
CA LYS A 127 -2.45 7.63 20.50
C LYS A 127 -3.29 7.83 19.23
N GLN A 128 -2.85 8.78 18.41
CA GLN A 128 -3.45 9.00 17.10
C GLN A 128 -3.06 7.86 16.16
N ASP A 129 -4.04 7.31 15.43
CA ASP A 129 -3.84 6.20 14.48
C ASP A 129 -4.58 6.52 13.17
N ILE A 130 -4.06 7.51 12.45
CA ILE A 130 -4.52 7.89 11.11
C ILE A 130 -3.42 7.58 10.11
N ILE A 131 -3.80 6.90 9.03
CA ILE A 131 -2.93 6.68 7.88
C ILE A 131 -3.63 7.25 6.65
N THR A 132 -3.28 8.49 6.27
CA THR A 132 -3.77 9.09 5.03
C THR A 132 -3.14 8.43 3.81
N PRO A 133 -3.77 8.51 2.61
CA PRO A 133 -3.17 8.01 1.37
C PRO A 133 -1.76 8.56 1.12
N LEU A 134 -1.54 9.83 1.47
CA LEU A 134 -0.25 10.49 1.33
C LEU A 134 0.81 9.90 2.28
N ARG A 135 0.47 9.68 3.56
CA ARG A 135 1.38 9.03 4.50
C ARG A 135 1.69 7.60 4.10
N PHE A 136 0.71 6.87 3.61
CA PHE A 136 0.91 5.51 3.11
C PHE A 136 1.89 5.50 1.93
N GLU A 137 1.66 6.33 0.91
CA GLU A 137 2.58 6.45 -0.24
C GLU A 137 4.00 6.81 0.23
N ASN A 138 4.15 7.78 1.13
CA ASN A 138 5.45 8.15 1.67
C ASN A 138 6.12 7.00 2.43
N SER A 139 5.33 6.18 3.15
CA SER A 139 5.83 4.99 3.83
C SER A 139 6.35 3.93 2.86
N LEU A 140 5.72 3.77 1.68
CA LEU A 140 6.20 2.83 0.66
C LEU A 140 7.60 3.19 0.16
N PHE A 141 7.87 4.47 -0.10
CA PHE A 141 9.23 4.92 -0.48
C PHE A 141 10.25 4.60 0.62
N LYS A 142 9.91 4.88 1.88
CA LYS A 142 10.80 4.63 3.02
C LYS A 142 11.04 3.13 3.24
N LEU A 143 10.01 2.32 3.10
CA LEU A 143 10.10 0.85 3.25
C LEU A 143 10.95 0.24 2.13
N ALA A 144 10.67 0.59 0.87
CA ALA A 144 11.44 0.08 -0.28
C ALA A 144 12.91 0.49 -0.24
N ALA A 145 13.22 1.70 0.27
CA ALA A 145 14.60 2.19 0.37
C ALA A 145 15.43 1.46 1.43
N LYS A 146 14.82 0.78 2.42
CA LYS A 146 15.56 0.04 3.48
C LYS A 146 16.34 -1.15 2.92
N ASP A 147 15.78 -1.85 1.94
CA ASP A 147 16.41 -2.98 1.25
C ASP A 147 16.11 -2.83 -0.26
N LYS A 148 16.98 -2.06 -0.90
CA LYS A 148 16.79 -1.61 -2.28
C LYS A 148 16.82 -2.76 -3.27
N LYS A 149 15.65 -3.10 -3.80
CA LYS A 149 15.45 -4.19 -4.77
C LYS A 149 15.46 -3.69 -6.22
N THR A 150 15.70 -4.61 -7.14
CA THR A 150 15.68 -4.38 -8.59
C THR A 150 14.37 -4.86 -9.19
N VAL A 151 13.58 -3.96 -9.76
CA VAL A 151 12.30 -4.27 -10.42
C VAL A 151 12.43 -4.15 -11.92
N VAL A 152 11.98 -5.19 -12.66
CA VAL A 152 11.95 -5.14 -14.13
C VAL A 152 10.58 -4.70 -14.64
N LEU A 153 10.60 -3.75 -15.59
CA LEU A 153 9.44 -3.18 -16.27
C LEU A 153 9.53 -3.53 -17.76
N PRO A 154 8.73 -4.49 -18.26
CA PRO A 154 8.84 -4.95 -19.64
C PRO A 154 8.23 -4.00 -20.68
N GLU A 155 7.35 -3.07 -20.29
CA GLU A 155 6.55 -2.21 -21.18
C GLU A 155 7.14 -0.78 -21.28
N SER A 156 8.44 -0.68 -21.58
CA SER A 156 9.18 0.58 -21.62
C SER A 156 8.77 1.55 -22.74
N GLU A 157 7.86 1.15 -23.63
CA GLU A 157 7.24 2.01 -24.66
C GLU A 157 6.05 2.83 -24.10
N ASP A 158 5.51 2.46 -22.94
CA ASP A 158 4.37 3.16 -22.33
C ASP A 158 4.85 4.43 -21.59
N GLU A 159 4.23 5.57 -21.93
CA GLU A 159 4.59 6.86 -21.32
C GLU A 159 4.40 6.90 -19.79
N ARG A 160 3.42 6.13 -19.27
CA ARG A 160 3.16 6.05 -17.82
C ARG A 160 4.30 5.33 -17.11
N ILE A 161 4.83 4.27 -17.73
CA ILE A 161 5.99 3.53 -17.23
C ILE A 161 7.22 4.43 -17.22
N LEU A 162 7.47 5.20 -18.29
CA LEU A 162 8.60 6.12 -18.37
C LEU A 162 8.52 7.23 -17.30
N LYS A 163 7.36 7.87 -17.14
CA LYS A 163 7.12 8.92 -16.13
C LYS A 163 7.28 8.36 -14.70
N ALA A 164 6.73 7.18 -14.44
CA ALA A 164 6.88 6.51 -13.14
C ALA A 164 8.34 6.13 -12.86
N SER A 165 9.08 5.68 -13.89
CA SER A 165 10.51 5.35 -13.77
C SER A 165 11.34 6.54 -13.33
N GLU A 166 11.08 7.74 -13.86
CA GLU A 166 11.77 8.96 -13.41
C GLU A 166 11.55 9.24 -11.91
N ILE A 167 10.29 9.15 -11.44
CA ILE A 167 9.94 9.37 -10.04
C ILE A 167 10.69 8.38 -9.14
N LEU A 168 10.66 7.10 -9.51
CA LEU A 168 11.31 6.02 -8.77
C LEU A 168 12.83 6.16 -8.75
N LEU A 169 13.45 6.50 -9.88
CA LEU A 169 14.91 6.72 -9.97
C LEU A 169 15.34 7.94 -9.16
N LYS A 170 14.60 9.04 -9.23
CA LYS A 170 14.86 10.26 -8.42
C LYS A 170 14.74 9.99 -6.92
N SER A 171 13.81 9.14 -6.51
CA SER A 171 13.65 8.78 -5.10
C SER A 171 14.78 7.92 -4.55
N GLY A 172 15.47 7.18 -5.42
CA GLY A 172 16.49 6.22 -5.02
C GLY A 172 15.97 4.99 -4.28
N ALA A 173 14.66 4.78 -4.18
CA ALA A 173 14.05 3.69 -3.40
C ALA A 173 14.20 2.31 -4.03
N VAL A 174 14.32 2.23 -5.36
CA VAL A 174 14.46 0.97 -6.12
C VAL A 174 15.48 1.12 -7.24
N ASN A 175 15.99 -0.02 -7.73
CA ASN A 175 16.69 -0.09 -9.01
C ASN A 175 15.71 -0.53 -10.08
N LEU A 176 15.86 -0.03 -11.32
CA LEU A 176 14.98 -0.37 -12.43
C LEU A 176 15.74 -1.01 -13.59
N ILE A 177 15.12 -2.07 -14.15
CA ILE A 177 15.47 -2.63 -15.45
C ILE A 177 14.31 -2.31 -16.40
N LEU A 178 14.60 -1.63 -17.52
CA LEU A 178 13.66 -1.34 -18.60
C LEU A 178 13.99 -2.24 -19.79
N LEU A 179 13.01 -3.00 -20.30
CA LEU A 179 13.21 -3.86 -21.46
C LEU A 179 13.01 -3.06 -22.75
N GLY A 180 14.04 -2.95 -23.57
CA GLY A 180 14.05 -2.27 -24.86
C GLY A 180 15.44 -1.79 -25.27
N ASP A 181 15.54 -1.27 -26.49
CA ASP A 181 16.77 -0.62 -26.93
C ASP A 181 16.99 0.69 -26.17
N GLU A 182 18.14 0.85 -25.57
CA GLU A 182 18.46 2.00 -24.70
C GLU A 182 18.29 3.35 -25.43
N ASN A 183 18.72 3.42 -26.70
CA ASN A 183 18.64 4.66 -27.46
C ASN A 183 17.20 5.02 -27.82
N GLU A 184 16.40 4.00 -28.19
CA GLU A 184 14.97 4.17 -28.53
C GLU A 184 14.19 4.61 -27.28
N VAL A 185 14.36 3.90 -26.16
CA VAL A 185 13.66 4.21 -24.90
C VAL A 185 14.05 5.60 -24.37
N LYS A 186 15.34 5.96 -24.41
CA LYS A 186 15.80 7.30 -24.02
C LYS A 186 15.32 8.40 -24.98
N PHE A 187 15.16 8.09 -26.26
CA PHE A 187 14.62 9.05 -27.23
C PHE A 187 13.13 9.34 -26.95
N GLU A 188 12.32 8.31 -26.68
CA GLU A 188 10.91 8.50 -26.31
C GLU A 188 10.78 9.22 -24.95
N ALA A 189 11.58 8.86 -23.97
CA ALA A 189 11.62 9.56 -22.68
C ALA A 189 11.96 11.05 -22.83
N LYS A 190 12.90 11.39 -23.71
CA LYS A 190 13.28 12.78 -23.98
C LYS A 190 12.13 13.60 -24.58
N LYS A 191 11.30 13.02 -25.46
CA LYS A 191 10.11 13.68 -25.99
C LYS A 191 9.11 14.06 -24.91
N LEU A 192 9.05 13.25 -23.84
CA LEU A 192 8.18 13.44 -22.68
C LEU A 192 8.81 14.33 -21.60
N GLY A 193 10.06 14.78 -21.79
CA GLY A 193 10.81 15.51 -20.77
C GLY A 193 11.25 14.67 -19.57
N VAL A 194 11.28 13.32 -19.71
CA VAL A 194 11.58 12.35 -18.69
C VAL A 194 13.07 12.00 -18.67
N ASN A 195 13.67 11.96 -17.47
CA ASN A 195 15.05 11.57 -17.25
C ASN A 195 15.14 10.16 -16.67
N LEU A 196 15.75 9.25 -17.41
CA LEU A 196 15.96 7.85 -17.04
C LEU A 196 17.39 7.52 -16.56
N ASN A 197 18.17 8.52 -16.14
CA ASN A 197 19.50 8.29 -15.61
C ASN A 197 19.45 7.38 -14.37
N GLY A 198 20.27 6.32 -14.39
CA GLY A 198 20.29 5.29 -13.34
C GLY A 198 19.46 4.04 -13.65
N ALA A 199 18.62 4.06 -14.69
CA ALA A 199 17.99 2.85 -15.20
C ALA A 199 18.99 1.96 -15.93
N ARG A 200 18.82 0.64 -15.79
CA ARG A 200 19.48 -0.37 -16.62
C ARG A 200 18.55 -0.75 -17.77
N PHE A 201 19.10 -0.86 -18.98
CA PHE A 201 18.37 -1.27 -20.17
C PHE A 201 18.80 -2.66 -20.62
N ILE A 202 17.85 -3.49 -21.03
CA ILE A 202 18.12 -4.81 -21.63
C ILE A 202 17.32 -4.90 -22.94
N ASN A 203 18.02 -4.99 -24.05
CA ASN A 203 17.41 -5.21 -25.37
C ASN A 203 17.13 -6.70 -25.55
N LEU A 204 15.89 -7.08 -25.90
CA LEU A 204 15.50 -8.48 -26.05
C LEU A 204 16.25 -9.18 -27.20
N GLU A 205 16.53 -8.46 -28.29
CA GLU A 205 17.19 -9.01 -29.48
C GLU A 205 18.71 -9.10 -29.32
N LYS A 206 19.30 -8.21 -28.50
CA LYS A 206 20.76 -8.09 -28.32
C LYS A 206 21.11 -8.02 -26.85
N ASN A 207 21.18 -9.18 -26.21
CA ASN A 207 21.59 -9.28 -24.81
C ASN A 207 22.39 -10.56 -24.53
N GLU A 208 23.13 -10.55 -23.44
CA GLU A 208 23.97 -11.67 -22.99
C GLU A 208 23.18 -12.76 -22.26
N TYR A 209 21.88 -12.58 -22.02
CA TYR A 209 21.07 -13.47 -21.16
C TYR A 209 20.23 -14.45 -21.97
N ALA A 210 19.96 -14.20 -23.26
CA ALA A 210 18.98 -14.95 -24.07
C ALA A 210 19.20 -16.46 -24.04
N ASP A 211 20.43 -16.92 -24.29
CA ASP A 211 20.76 -18.34 -24.30
C ASP A 211 20.58 -18.99 -22.92
N ARG A 212 21.06 -18.32 -21.87
CA ARG A 212 20.91 -18.76 -20.47
C ARG A 212 19.44 -18.86 -20.08
N LEU A 213 18.65 -17.82 -20.38
CA LEU A 213 17.22 -17.77 -20.04
C LEU A 213 16.42 -18.80 -20.83
N THR A 214 16.76 -19.02 -22.10
CA THR A 214 16.15 -20.09 -22.92
C THR A 214 16.42 -21.48 -22.33
N ALA A 215 17.66 -21.78 -21.98
CA ALA A 215 18.01 -23.03 -21.35
C ALA A 215 17.29 -23.25 -20.02
N ALA A 216 17.23 -22.22 -19.16
CA ALA A 216 16.53 -22.24 -17.87
C ALA A 216 15.01 -22.43 -18.05
N LEU A 217 14.39 -21.75 -19.02
CA LEU A 217 12.97 -21.90 -19.34
C LEU A 217 12.66 -23.32 -19.83
N PHE A 218 13.48 -23.86 -20.75
CA PHE A 218 13.36 -25.23 -21.21
C PHE A 218 13.41 -26.21 -20.04
N GLU A 219 14.42 -26.13 -19.18
CA GLU A 219 14.55 -27.02 -18.00
C GLU A 219 13.32 -26.88 -17.07
N ALA A 220 12.82 -25.72 -16.83
CA ALA A 220 11.64 -25.48 -15.99
C ALA A 220 10.35 -26.09 -16.57
N ARG A 221 10.24 -26.19 -17.91
CA ARG A 221 9.01 -26.55 -18.61
C ARG A 221 9.04 -27.81 -19.45
N LYS A 222 10.20 -28.48 -19.68
CA LYS A 222 10.33 -29.71 -20.48
C LYS A 222 9.39 -30.83 -20.00
N SER A 223 9.18 -30.98 -18.69
CA SER A 223 8.23 -31.92 -18.12
C SER A 223 6.76 -31.67 -18.46
N LYS A 224 6.46 -30.50 -18.98
CA LYS A 224 5.13 -30.06 -19.46
C LYS A 224 5.04 -29.99 -20.98
N GLY A 225 6.03 -30.61 -21.68
CA GLY A 225 6.03 -30.77 -23.13
C GLY A 225 6.57 -29.57 -23.91
N VAL A 226 7.22 -28.60 -23.28
CA VAL A 226 7.84 -27.44 -23.97
C VAL A 226 9.16 -27.94 -24.62
N SER A 227 9.31 -27.74 -25.93
CA SER A 227 10.56 -27.99 -26.65
C SER A 227 11.58 -26.88 -26.47
N LEU A 228 12.85 -27.10 -26.84
CA LEU A 228 13.86 -26.04 -26.80
C LEU A 228 13.52 -24.89 -27.77
N GLU A 229 12.98 -25.21 -28.95
CA GLU A 229 12.52 -24.20 -29.94
C GLU A 229 11.40 -23.33 -29.35
N GLN A 230 10.40 -23.98 -28.74
CA GLN A 230 9.33 -23.26 -28.05
C GLN A 230 9.84 -22.42 -26.88
N ALA A 231 10.84 -22.89 -26.15
CA ALA A 231 11.46 -22.08 -25.09
C ALA A 231 12.19 -20.83 -25.66
N CYS A 232 12.85 -20.98 -26.81
CA CYS A 232 13.49 -19.90 -27.54
C CYS A 232 12.44 -18.84 -27.99
N GLU A 233 11.31 -19.29 -28.55
CA GLU A 233 10.21 -18.41 -28.94
C GLU A 233 9.60 -17.67 -27.73
N LEU A 234 9.35 -18.38 -26.63
CA LEU A 234 8.78 -17.79 -25.41
C LEU A 234 9.68 -16.71 -24.79
N VAL A 235 11.00 -16.90 -24.84
CA VAL A 235 11.96 -15.90 -24.32
C VAL A 235 11.97 -14.62 -25.17
N GLN A 236 11.47 -14.64 -26.41
CA GLN A 236 11.28 -13.43 -27.22
C GLN A 236 10.08 -12.59 -26.75
N ASP A 237 9.15 -13.17 -25.97
CA ASP A 237 8.07 -12.43 -25.36
C ASP A 237 8.57 -11.63 -24.14
N ARG A 238 8.28 -10.33 -24.06
CA ARG A 238 8.78 -9.43 -23.02
C ARG A 238 8.41 -9.88 -21.62
N THR A 239 7.18 -10.40 -21.43
CA THR A 239 6.68 -10.81 -20.13
C THR A 239 7.35 -12.11 -19.68
N TYR A 240 7.54 -13.07 -20.60
CA TYR A 240 8.33 -14.27 -20.32
C TYR A 240 9.78 -13.95 -20.02
N PHE A 241 10.41 -13.08 -20.82
CA PHE A 241 11.78 -12.64 -20.60
C PHE A 241 11.96 -11.99 -19.22
N ALA A 242 11.09 -11.04 -18.87
CA ALA A 242 11.11 -10.39 -17.56
C ALA A 242 10.88 -11.38 -16.41
N THR A 243 9.93 -12.31 -16.57
CA THR A 243 9.69 -13.38 -15.60
C THR A 243 10.93 -14.26 -15.41
N MET A 244 11.66 -14.57 -16.48
CA MET A 244 12.90 -15.32 -16.40
C MET A 244 14.04 -14.52 -15.75
N LEU A 245 14.12 -13.21 -15.94
CA LEU A 245 15.06 -12.37 -15.19
C LEU A 245 14.82 -12.47 -13.68
N VAL A 246 13.55 -12.45 -13.27
CA VAL A 246 13.17 -12.62 -11.86
C VAL A 246 13.50 -14.04 -11.39
N GLN A 247 13.13 -15.07 -12.14
CA GLN A 247 13.41 -16.47 -11.79
C GLN A 247 14.90 -16.74 -11.56
N GLU A 248 15.75 -16.21 -12.44
CA GLU A 248 17.21 -16.38 -12.41
C GLU A 248 17.94 -15.44 -11.44
N GLY A 249 17.21 -14.56 -10.71
CA GLY A 249 17.80 -13.64 -9.74
C GLY A 249 18.53 -12.45 -10.35
N LEU A 250 18.28 -12.13 -11.62
CA LEU A 250 18.81 -10.94 -12.30
C LEU A 250 17.96 -9.70 -12.03
N ALA A 251 16.71 -9.90 -11.61
CA ALA A 251 15.81 -8.95 -11.01
C ALA A 251 15.13 -9.59 -9.78
N ASP A 252 14.64 -8.77 -8.85
CA ASP A 252 13.97 -9.25 -7.64
C ASP A 252 12.46 -9.35 -7.82
N ALA A 253 11.87 -8.48 -8.67
CA ALA A 253 10.45 -8.44 -8.95
C ALA A 253 10.15 -7.98 -10.37
N MET A 254 8.91 -8.22 -10.84
CA MET A 254 8.39 -7.72 -12.12
C MET A 254 7.08 -6.98 -11.91
N VAL A 255 6.89 -5.86 -12.63
CA VAL A 255 5.61 -5.17 -12.77
C VAL A 255 5.29 -5.00 -14.25
N SER A 256 4.11 -5.47 -14.69
CA SER A 256 3.63 -5.42 -16.07
C SER A 256 2.11 -5.25 -16.09
N GLY A 257 1.49 -5.09 -17.25
CA GLY A 257 0.03 -5.02 -17.39
C GLY A 257 -0.50 -3.65 -17.84
N ALA A 258 0.37 -2.66 -18.05
CA ALA A 258 -0.05 -1.36 -18.57
C ALA A 258 -0.63 -1.48 -19.99
N ASN A 259 -0.04 -2.34 -20.83
CA ASN A 259 -0.45 -2.59 -22.22
C ASN A 259 -0.88 -4.04 -22.46
N THR A 260 -0.58 -4.96 -21.56
CA THR A 260 -0.91 -6.38 -21.67
C THR A 260 -2.15 -6.76 -20.82
N THR A 261 -2.67 -7.97 -21.05
CA THR A 261 -3.78 -8.49 -20.23
C THR A 261 -3.25 -9.13 -18.96
N THR A 262 -4.06 -9.09 -17.88
CA THR A 262 -3.77 -9.80 -16.61
C THR A 262 -3.37 -11.26 -16.84
N ALA A 263 -4.07 -11.97 -17.73
CA ALA A 263 -3.74 -13.36 -18.03
C ALA A 263 -2.34 -13.51 -18.67
N HIS A 264 -1.90 -12.55 -19.48
CA HIS A 264 -0.58 -12.57 -20.10
C HIS A 264 0.53 -12.27 -19.09
N THR A 265 0.30 -11.35 -18.16
CA THR A 265 1.22 -11.03 -17.07
C THR A 265 1.37 -12.21 -16.08
N ILE A 266 0.26 -12.82 -15.67
CA ILE A 266 0.26 -13.82 -14.59
C ILE A 266 0.68 -15.21 -15.07
N ARG A 267 0.36 -15.60 -16.31
CA ARG A 267 0.64 -16.94 -16.84
C ARG A 267 2.12 -17.35 -16.72
N PRO A 268 3.11 -16.56 -17.14
CA PRO A 268 4.53 -16.88 -16.97
C PRO A 268 4.91 -17.08 -15.50
N ALA A 269 4.43 -16.20 -14.61
CA ALA A 269 4.71 -16.31 -13.18
C ALA A 269 4.20 -17.64 -12.59
N LEU A 270 2.96 -18.04 -12.90
CA LEU A 270 2.40 -19.32 -12.46
C LEU A 270 3.17 -20.53 -13.04
N GLN A 271 3.65 -20.42 -14.27
CA GLN A 271 4.33 -21.50 -14.96
C GLN A 271 5.79 -21.69 -14.51
N ILE A 272 6.48 -20.61 -14.19
CA ILE A 272 7.93 -20.54 -13.98
C ILE A 272 8.26 -20.32 -12.51
N ILE A 273 7.79 -19.21 -11.92
CA ILE A 273 8.08 -18.83 -10.53
C ILE A 273 7.36 -19.76 -9.55
N LYS A 274 6.09 -20.05 -9.83
CA LYS A 274 5.21 -20.93 -9.03
C LYS A 274 4.92 -20.34 -7.64
N THR A 275 4.16 -21.10 -6.86
CA THR A 275 3.76 -20.74 -5.50
C THR A 275 4.84 -21.12 -4.48
N ARG A 276 4.84 -20.43 -3.35
CA ARG A 276 5.63 -20.79 -2.17
C ARG A 276 5.14 -22.13 -1.58
N PRO A 277 6.01 -22.89 -0.90
CA PRO A 277 5.61 -24.15 -0.25
C PRO A 277 4.56 -23.96 0.86
N ASP A 278 4.65 -22.88 1.60
CA ASP A 278 3.75 -22.49 2.70
C ASP A 278 2.45 -21.82 2.21
N SER A 279 2.40 -21.40 0.94
CA SER A 279 1.24 -20.76 0.30
C SER A 279 0.97 -21.39 -1.07
N PRO A 280 0.34 -22.57 -1.14
CA PRO A 280 0.16 -23.32 -2.39
C PRO A 280 -0.87 -22.70 -3.35
N LEU A 281 -1.43 -21.55 -3.01
CA LEU A 281 -2.42 -20.83 -3.79
C LEU A 281 -1.90 -19.43 -4.13
N VAL A 282 -2.09 -19.00 -5.38
CA VAL A 282 -1.98 -17.57 -5.74
C VAL A 282 -3.31 -16.89 -5.52
N SER A 283 -3.31 -15.78 -4.80
CA SER A 283 -4.46 -14.91 -4.59
C SER A 283 -4.10 -13.47 -4.89
N SER A 284 -5.04 -12.57 -4.71
CA SER A 284 -4.84 -11.15 -4.90
C SER A 284 -5.38 -10.34 -3.73
N SER A 285 -4.81 -9.17 -3.53
CA SER A 285 -5.36 -8.17 -2.64
C SER A 285 -5.34 -6.78 -3.27
N PHE A 286 -6.24 -5.92 -2.80
CA PHE A 286 -6.18 -4.48 -3.02
C PHE A 286 -5.90 -3.77 -1.71
N ILE A 287 -5.00 -2.80 -1.75
CA ILE A 287 -4.82 -1.86 -0.66
C ILE A 287 -5.79 -0.71 -0.92
N MET A 288 -6.79 -0.59 -0.06
CA MET A 288 -7.82 0.44 -0.13
C MET A 288 -7.42 1.60 0.76
N CYS A 289 -7.01 2.71 0.14
CA CYS A 289 -6.56 3.91 0.85
C CYS A 289 -7.74 4.88 1.00
N PHE A 290 -8.37 4.87 2.16
CA PHE A 290 -9.39 5.84 2.56
C PHE A 290 -8.73 7.09 3.16
N ASP A 291 -9.50 8.15 3.42
CA ASP A 291 -8.96 9.43 3.89
C ASP A 291 -8.12 9.33 5.17
N GLU A 292 -8.45 8.38 6.06
CA GLU A 292 -7.83 8.25 7.39
C GLU A 292 -7.40 6.82 7.73
N GLU A 293 -7.55 5.86 6.81
CA GLU A 293 -7.19 4.46 7.04
C GLU A 293 -6.81 3.71 5.79
N ILE A 294 -6.02 2.65 5.98
CA ILE A 294 -5.63 1.71 4.94
C ILE A 294 -6.21 0.34 5.28
N LEU A 295 -6.96 -0.23 4.35
CA LEU A 295 -7.59 -1.54 4.48
C LEU A 295 -7.09 -2.48 3.37
N ILE A 296 -7.03 -3.78 3.68
CA ILE A 296 -6.69 -4.83 2.70
C ILE A 296 -7.97 -5.60 2.34
N TYR A 297 -8.31 -5.64 1.06
CA TYR A 297 -9.44 -6.41 0.53
C TYR A 297 -8.95 -7.57 -0.33
N ALA A 298 -9.34 -8.83 -0.01
CA ALA A 298 -8.90 -10.05 -0.69
C ALA A 298 -10.00 -11.16 -0.69
N ASP A 299 -10.04 -12.08 -1.64
CA ASP A 299 -9.44 -12.06 -2.97
C ASP A 299 -10.39 -11.29 -3.92
N CYS A 300 -9.82 -10.44 -4.73
CA CYS A 300 -10.62 -9.56 -5.58
C CYS A 300 -10.38 -9.77 -7.09
N ALA A 301 -9.44 -10.65 -7.51
CA ALA A 301 -9.07 -10.77 -8.92
C ALA A 301 -8.73 -12.20 -9.41
N ILE A 302 -8.51 -13.19 -8.55
CA ILE A 302 -7.91 -14.46 -8.96
C ILE A 302 -8.83 -15.68 -8.76
N ASN A 303 -9.36 -15.93 -7.54
CA ASN A 303 -10.03 -17.18 -7.21
C ASN A 303 -11.55 -17.03 -7.23
N PRO A 304 -12.26 -17.61 -8.24
CA PRO A 304 -13.71 -17.43 -8.36
C PRO A 304 -14.51 -17.97 -7.17
N ASN A 305 -14.26 -19.22 -6.78
CA ASN A 305 -14.98 -19.90 -5.71
C ASN A 305 -13.97 -20.73 -4.88
N PRO A 306 -13.27 -20.12 -3.93
CA PRO A 306 -12.32 -20.85 -3.09
C PRO A 306 -13.07 -21.78 -2.13
N ASP A 307 -12.50 -22.98 -1.90
CA ASP A 307 -12.93 -23.85 -0.82
C ASP A 307 -12.44 -23.31 0.55
N ALA A 308 -12.84 -23.95 1.66
CA ALA A 308 -12.47 -23.50 3.00
C ALA A 308 -10.95 -23.43 3.24
N ARG A 309 -10.19 -24.38 2.67
CA ARG A 309 -8.73 -24.40 2.80
C ARG A 309 -8.08 -23.28 1.97
N GLN A 310 -8.57 -23.09 0.76
CA GLN A 310 -8.12 -21.99 -0.11
C GLN A 310 -8.44 -20.62 0.50
N LEU A 311 -9.64 -20.47 1.07
CA LEU A 311 -10.06 -19.21 1.72
C LEU A 311 -9.21 -18.92 2.98
N ALA A 312 -8.84 -19.94 3.76
CA ALA A 312 -7.90 -19.82 4.86
C ALA A 312 -6.51 -19.36 4.38
N GLN A 313 -6.00 -19.92 3.27
CA GLN A 313 -4.73 -19.50 2.68
C GLN A 313 -4.77 -18.04 2.18
N ILE A 314 -5.89 -17.60 1.61
CA ILE A 314 -6.10 -16.18 1.23
C ILE A 314 -6.02 -15.29 2.47
N ALA A 315 -6.62 -15.69 3.58
CA ALA A 315 -6.58 -14.92 4.83
C ALA A 315 -5.16 -14.77 5.38
N LEU A 316 -4.39 -15.86 5.42
CA LEU A 316 -2.99 -15.86 5.87
C LEU A 316 -2.10 -14.99 4.96
N ALA A 317 -2.20 -15.17 3.65
CA ALA A 317 -1.44 -14.38 2.68
C ALA A 317 -1.77 -12.88 2.76
N SER A 318 -3.04 -12.53 3.03
CA SER A 318 -3.47 -11.15 3.19
C SER A 318 -3.01 -10.53 4.51
N ALA A 319 -2.93 -11.34 5.57
CA ALA A 319 -2.30 -10.91 6.82
C ALA A 319 -0.80 -10.63 6.65
N ASP A 320 -0.09 -11.47 5.90
CA ASP A 320 1.32 -11.24 5.56
C ASP A 320 1.49 -9.96 4.73
N THR A 321 0.60 -9.71 3.79
CA THR A 321 0.58 -8.46 3.02
C THR A 321 0.40 -7.26 3.95
N ALA A 322 -0.53 -7.30 4.91
CA ALA A 322 -0.69 -6.24 5.89
C ALA A 322 0.59 -5.99 6.71
N ARG A 323 1.23 -7.06 7.21
CA ARG A 323 2.50 -6.98 7.97
C ARG A 323 3.61 -6.34 7.15
N ALA A 324 3.73 -6.69 5.87
CA ALA A 324 4.74 -6.14 4.96
C ALA A 324 4.65 -4.61 4.83
N PHE A 325 3.47 -4.05 4.99
CA PHE A 325 3.21 -2.60 4.96
C PHE A 325 3.13 -1.95 6.36
N GLY A 326 3.56 -2.67 7.40
CA GLY A 326 3.61 -2.15 8.77
C GLY A 326 2.27 -2.10 9.48
N LEU A 327 1.25 -2.80 8.97
CA LEU A 327 -0.06 -2.92 9.62
C LEU A 327 -0.10 -4.17 10.50
N GLU A 328 -0.61 -4.06 11.74
CA GLU A 328 -0.96 -5.22 12.55
C GLU A 328 -2.26 -5.85 12.00
N PRO A 329 -2.22 -7.08 11.43
CA PRO A 329 -3.40 -7.64 10.79
C PRO A 329 -4.49 -8.00 11.79
N ARG A 330 -5.69 -7.53 11.52
CA ARG A 330 -6.95 -7.94 12.15
C ARG A 330 -7.90 -8.40 11.04
N VAL A 331 -7.96 -9.72 10.86
CA VAL A 331 -8.58 -10.34 9.70
C VAL A 331 -10.07 -10.61 9.96
N ALA A 332 -10.93 -10.04 9.14
CA ALA A 332 -12.37 -10.33 9.08
C ALA A 332 -12.68 -11.21 7.85
N MET A 333 -13.10 -12.43 8.07
CA MET A 333 -13.60 -13.31 7.00
C MET A 333 -15.10 -13.06 6.83
N LEU A 334 -15.43 -12.40 5.72
CA LEU A 334 -16.76 -11.82 5.50
C LEU A 334 -17.82 -12.84 5.14
N SER A 335 -19.01 -12.62 5.70
CA SER A 335 -20.23 -13.36 5.40
C SER A 335 -21.46 -12.44 5.58
N TYR A 336 -22.62 -12.88 5.14
CA TYR A 336 -23.88 -12.22 5.48
C TYR A 336 -24.37 -12.53 6.92
N SER A 337 -23.60 -13.33 7.68
CA SER A 337 -23.88 -13.68 9.08
C SER A 337 -22.67 -13.43 9.96
N SER A 338 -22.90 -13.18 11.26
CA SER A 338 -21.84 -13.03 12.28
C SER A 338 -21.98 -14.10 13.35
N GLY A 339 -20.88 -14.81 13.68
CA GLY A 339 -20.86 -15.87 14.68
C GLY A 339 -21.92 -16.95 14.37
N ASP A 340 -22.80 -17.20 15.32
CA ASP A 340 -23.84 -18.22 15.22
C ASP A 340 -25.22 -17.66 14.82
N SER A 341 -25.29 -16.43 14.31
CA SER A 341 -26.59 -15.79 13.96
C SER A 341 -27.28 -16.38 12.74
N GLY A 342 -26.63 -17.23 11.97
CA GLY A 342 -27.18 -17.89 10.80
C GLY A 342 -26.61 -19.28 10.56
N SER A 343 -27.19 -19.99 9.60
CA SER A 343 -26.77 -21.33 9.16
C SER A 343 -26.88 -21.45 7.63
N GLY A 344 -26.06 -22.31 7.03
CA GLY A 344 -26.08 -22.61 5.60
C GLY A 344 -24.64 -22.80 5.06
N ALA A 345 -24.59 -23.40 3.87
CA ALA A 345 -23.30 -23.82 3.26
C ALA A 345 -22.28 -22.70 3.13
N ASP A 346 -22.71 -21.49 2.77
CA ASP A 346 -21.81 -20.35 2.63
C ASP A 346 -21.24 -19.87 3.99
N ILE A 347 -22.04 -19.97 5.05
CA ILE A 347 -21.59 -19.65 6.42
C ILE A 347 -20.63 -20.70 6.92
N ASP A 348 -20.94 -21.98 6.70
CA ASP A 348 -20.12 -23.13 7.10
C ASP A 348 -18.78 -23.12 6.38
N LEU A 349 -18.74 -22.72 5.10
CA LEU A 349 -17.50 -22.48 4.34
C LEU A 349 -16.60 -21.47 5.04
N VAL A 350 -17.12 -20.29 5.37
CA VAL A 350 -16.34 -19.21 6.00
C VAL A 350 -15.93 -19.57 7.43
N ARG A 351 -16.82 -20.22 8.20
CA ARG A 351 -16.52 -20.72 9.55
C ARG A 351 -15.37 -21.72 9.52
N GLY A 352 -15.47 -22.75 8.65
CA GLY A 352 -14.43 -23.77 8.49
C GLY A 352 -13.09 -23.19 8.02
N ALA A 353 -13.14 -22.20 7.14
CA ALA A 353 -11.93 -21.47 6.71
C ALA A 353 -11.27 -20.72 7.87
N GLY A 354 -12.07 -20.05 8.72
CA GLY A 354 -11.55 -19.39 9.92
C GLY A 354 -10.92 -20.35 10.93
N GLU A 355 -11.50 -21.52 11.13
CA GLU A 355 -10.95 -22.58 11.98
C GLU A 355 -9.60 -23.10 11.44
N ILE A 356 -9.52 -23.34 10.12
CA ILE A 356 -8.28 -23.76 9.45
C ILE A 356 -7.21 -22.68 9.61
N ALA A 357 -7.54 -21.41 9.39
CA ALA A 357 -6.59 -20.31 9.51
C ALA A 357 -6.04 -20.15 10.94
N ARG A 358 -6.91 -20.25 11.97
CA ARG A 358 -6.49 -20.22 13.38
C ARG A 358 -5.57 -21.40 13.74
N ASN A 359 -5.80 -22.57 13.16
CA ASN A 359 -4.95 -23.74 13.38
C ASN A 359 -3.57 -23.60 12.71
N LEU A 360 -3.51 -22.91 11.56
CA LEU A 360 -2.25 -22.67 10.83
C LEU A 360 -1.43 -21.52 11.43
N ASP A 361 -2.07 -20.45 11.90
CA ASP A 361 -1.45 -19.34 12.62
C ASP A 361 -2.27 -18.98 13.87
N PRO A 362 -1.98 -19.63 15.02
CA PRO A 362 -2.70 -19.36 16.28
C PRO A 362 -2.50 -17.94 16.84
N ALA A 363 -1.47 -17.22 16.37
CA ALA A 363 -1.21 -15.84 16.81
C ALA A 363 -2.00 -14.80 15.99
N LEU A 364 -2.57 -15.21 14.84
CA LEU A 364 -3.31 -14.30 13.97
C LEU A 364 -4.67 -13.94 14.58
N LYS A 365 -4.93 -12.64 14.75
CA LYS A 365 -6.24 -12.12 15.11
C LYS A 365 -7.20 -12.27 13.94
N ILE A 366 -8.12 -13.24 14.03
CA ILE A 366 -9.06 -13.56 12.96
C ILE A 366 -10.48 -13.81 13.48
N GLU A 367 -11.46 -13.18 12.85
CA GLU A 367 -12.91 -13.37 13.11
C GLU A 367 -13.59 -13.97 11.88
N ALA A 368 -14.36 -15.05 12.08
CA ALA A 368 -15.06 -15.77 11.02
C ALA A 368 -16.22 -16.62 11.56
N PRO A 369 -17.41 -16.53 10.97
CA PRO A 369 -17.85 -15.55 9.98
C PRO A 369 -18.22 -14.22 10.62
N VAL A 370 -18.09 -13.10 9.87
CA VAL A 370 -18.46 -11.78 10.35
C VAL A 370 -19.08 -10.92 9.24
N GLN A 371 -20.12 -10.16 9.56
CA GLN A 371 -20.71 -9.18 8.66
C GLN A 371 -19.83 -7.92 8.59
N TYR A 372 -19.83 -7.23 7.45
CA TYR A 372 -18.98 -6.06 7.23
C TYR A 372 -19.23 -4.94 8.27
N ASP A 373 -20.51 -4.64 8.58
CA ASP A 373 -20.87 -3.65 9.60
C ASP A 373 -20.30 -4.01 11.00
N ALA A 374 -20.37 -5.27 11.38
CA ALA A 374 -19.80 -5.74 12.64
C ALA A 374 -18.26 -5.74 12.62
N ALA A 375 -17.63 -5.91 11.45
CA ALA A 375 -16.18 -5.88 11.33
C ALA A 375 -15.60 -4.48 11.48
N VAL A 376 -16.32 -3.42 11.09
CA VAL A 376 -15.81 -2.04 11.05
C VAL A 376 -16.39 -1.10 12.12
N ASP A 377 -17.62 -1.34 12.59
CA ASP A 377 -18.29 -0.47 13.56
C ASP A 377 -18.18 -1.04 14.99
N PRO A 378 -17.47 -0.32 15.91
CA PRO A 378 -17.32 -0.77 17.30
C PRO A 378 -18.66 -0.90 18.06
N ALA A 379 -19.68 -0.11 17.71
CA ALA A 379 -20.98 -0.18 18.37
C ALA A 379 -21.77 -1.42 17.94
N VAL A 380 -21.68 -1.79 16.66
CA VAL A 380 -22.27 -3.02 16.12
C VAL A 380 -21.51 -4.24 16.65
N ALA A 381 -20.18 -4.19 16.65
CA ALA A 381 -19.30 -5.24 17.18
C ALA A 381 -19.63 -5.61 18.64
N ARG A 382 -19.77 -4.61 19.52
CA ARG A 382 -20.14 -4.84 20.94
C ARG A 382 -21.45 -5.58 21.11
N LYS A 383 -22.38 -5.44 20.19
CA LYS A 383 -23.69 -6.13 20.25
C LYS A 383 -23.64 -7.54 19.67
N LYS A 384 -22.91 -7.72 18.55
CA LYS A 384 -22.90 -9.00 17.81
C LYS A 384 -21.76 -9.94 18.25
N LEU A 385 -20.60 -9.40 18.57
CA LEU A 385 -19.35 -10.13 18.85
C LEU A 385 -18.56 -9.46 20.00
N PRO A 386 -19.12 -9.37 21.23
CA PRO A 386 -18.55 -8.58 22.34
C PRO A 386 -17.15 -9.03 22.78
N ASN A 387 -16.77 -10.27 22.51
CA ASN A 387 -15.50 -10.87 22.93
C ASN A 387 -14.48 -10.95 21.78
N SER A 388 -14.77 -10.36 20.61
CA SER A 388 -13.89 -10.43 19.45
C SER A 388 -12.74 -9.41 19.56
N ASP A 389 -11.53 -9.87 19.28
CA ASP A 389 -10.35 -9.02 19.14
C ASP A 389 -10.23 -8.35 17.77
N VAL A 390 -11.15 -8.65 16.84
CA VAL A 390 -11.16 -8.16 15.46
C VAL A 390 -12.37 -7.29 15.16
N ALA A 391 -13.56 -7.69 15.59
CA ALA A 391 -14.80 -6.99 15.29
C ALA A 391 -14.75 -5.52 15.75
N GLY A 392 -15.22 -4.62 14.90
CA GLY A 392 -15.23 -3.17 15.09
C GLY A 392 -13.88 -2.47 14.82
N ARG A 393 -12.84 -3.23 14.44
CA ARG A 393 -11.48 -2.69 14.16
C ARG A 393 -10.68 -3.52 13.16
N ALA A 394 -11.37 -4.29 12.31
CA ALA A 394 -10.76 -5.06 11.25
C ALA A 394 -10.07 -4.14 10.23
N ASN A 395 -8.94 -4.60 9.69
CA ASN A 395 -8.21 -3.90 8.63
C ASN A 395 -7.82 -4.82 7.46
N VAL A 396 -8.10 -6.12 7.56
CA VAL A 396 -7.96 -7.10 6.48
C VAL A 396 -9.30 -7.79 6.29
N PHE A 397 -9.86 -7.68 5.10
CA PHE A 397 -11.19 -8.20 4.76
C PHE A 397 -11.06 -9.28 3.69
N VAL A 398 -11.46 -10.50 4.03
CA VAL A 398 -11.43 -11.66 3.13
C VAL A 398 -12.86 -11.97 2.69
N PHE A 399 -13.11 -11.81 1.41
CA PHE A 399 -14.40 -12.04 0.80
C PHE A 399 -14.61 -13.53 0.49
N PRO A 400 -15.82 -14.07 0.61
CA PRO A 400 -16.08 -15.50 0.46
C PRO A 400 -15.89 -16.04 -0.96
N ASN A 401 -15.97 -15.17 -1.96
CA ASN A 401 -15.75 -15.49 -3.37
C ASN A 401 -15.42 -14.24 -4.19
N LEU A 402 -14.98 -14.46 -5.44
CA LEU A 402 -14.54 -13.38 -6.33
C LEU A 402 -15.63 -12.36 -6.65
N ASN A 403 -16.89 -12.79 -6.78
CA ASN A 403 -17.99 -11.85 -7.04
C ASN A 403 -18.12 -10.83 -5.90
N ALA A 404 -18.13 -11.31 -4.66
CA ALA A 404 -18.20 -10.43 -3.48
C ALA A 404 -16.99 -9.50 -3.39
N GLY A 405 -15.77 -10.02 -3.57
CA GLY A 405 -14.54 -9.23 -3.49
C GLY A 405 -14.42 -8.20 -4.62
N ASN A 406 -14.62 -8.62 -5.87
CA ASN A 406 -14.49 -7.76 -7.04
C ASN A 406 -15.55 -6.64 -7.08
N ILE A 407 -16.79 -6.95 -6.73
CA ILE A 407 -17.87 -5.97 -6.62
C ILE A 407 -17.61 -5.05 -5.42
N GLY A 408 -17.25 -5.61 -4.27
CA GLY A 408 -17.06 -4.88 -3.01
C GLY A 408 -15.96 -3.81 -3.11
N TYR A 409 -14.76 -4.15 -3.63
CA TYR A 409 -13.70 -3.15 -3.74
C TYR A 409 -14.06 -2.03 -4.74
N LYS A 410 -14.74 -2.35 -5.84
CA LYS A 410 -15.16 -1.34 -6.84
C LYS A 410 -16.23 -0.40 -6.27
N ILE A 411 -17.18 -0.93 -5.48
CA ILE A 411 -18.16 -0.09 -4.79
C ILE A 411 -17.44 0.85 -3.82
N ALA A 412 -16.56 0.33 -2.97
CA ALA A 412 -15.79 1.14 -2.04
C ALA A 412 -14.97 2.21 -2.77
N GLN A 413 -14.22 1.84 -3.81
CA GLN A 413 -13.42 2.76 -4.61
C GLN A 413 -14.24 3.90 -5.19
N ARG A 414 -15.41 3.59 -5.79
CA ARG A 414 -16.22 4.59 -6.51
C ARG A 414 -17.13 5.39 -5.59
N SER A 415 -17.67 4.79 -4.52
CA SER A 415 -18.62 5.44 -3.63
C SER A 415 -17.95 6.24 -2.51
N ALA A 416 -16.79 5.80 -2.02
CA ALA A 416 -16.00 6.51 -1.02
C ALA A 416 -14.85 7.33 -1.63
N ASN A 417 -14.70 7.33 -2.97
CA ASN A 417 -13.62 8.01 -3.69
C ASN A 417 -12.22 7.66 -3.15
N CYS A 418 -12.05 6.43 -2.64
CA CYS A 418 -10.77 5.97 -2.11
C CYS A 418 -9.84 5.48 -3.23
N VAL A 419 -8.54 5.54 -2.99
CA VAL A 419 -7.54 5.00 -3.89
C VAL A 419 -7.43 3.48 -3.67
N ALA A 420 -7.58 2.69 -4.73
CA ALA A 420 -7.41 1.24 -4.68
C ALA A 420 -6.11 0.86 -5.41
N VAL A 421 -5.09 0.45 -4.65
CA VAL A 421 -3.79 0.04 -5.19
C VAL A 421 -3.77 -1.49 -5.36
N GLY A 422 -3.58 -1.96 -6.57
CA GLY A 422 -3.60 -3.39 -6.89
C GLY A 422 -4.12 -3.70 -8.30
N PRO A 423 -4.31 -4.99 -8.66
CA PRO A 423 -4.20 -6.15 -7.75
C PRO A 423 -2.75 -6.50 -7.41
N ILE A 424 -2.50 -6.73 -6.13
CA ILE A 424 -1.24 -7.21 -5.61
C ILE A 424 -1.33 -8.73 -5.53
N LEU A 425 -0.44 -9.45 -6.23
CA LEU A 425 -0.41 -10.91 -6.19
C LEU A 425 0.26 -11.41 -4.91
N GLN A 426 -0.32 -12.46 -4.35
CA GLN A 426 0.11 -13.09 -3.11
C GLN A 426 0.42 -14.58 -3.35
N GLY A 427 1.36 -15.14 -2.61
CA GLY A 427 1.65 -16.57 -2.64
C GLY A 427 2.63 -17.02 -3.73
N LEU A 428 3.13 -16.16 -4.60
CA LEU A 428 4.23 -16.47 -5.52
C LEU A 428 5.56 -16.57 -4.77
N LYS A 429 6.52 -17.38 -5.26
CA LYS A 429 7.88 -17.45 -4.69
C LYS A 429 8.69 -16.16 -4.87
N LYS A 430 8.40 -15.41 -5.91
CA LYS A 430 8.99 -14.09 -6.19
C LYS A 430 7.91 -13.14 -6.70
N PRO A 431 7.95 -11.85 -6.38
CA PRO A 431 6.88 -10.93 -6.72
C PRO A 431 6.76 -10.68 -8.22
N VAL A 432 5.56 -10.88 -8.70
CA VAL A 432 5.10 -10.41 -10.01
C VAL A 432 3.76 -9.75 -9.79
N ASN A 433 3.63 -8.48 -10.14
CA ASN A 433 2.37 -7.75 -9.98
C ASN A 433 1.86 -7.24 -11.32
N ASP A 434 0.53 -7.20 -11.42
CA ASP A 434 -0.21 -6.78 -12.60
C ASP A 434 -0.72 -5.35 -12.44
N LEU A 435 -0.67 -4.58 -13.51
CA LEU A 435 -1.25 -3.25 -13.59
C LEU A 435 -2.60 -3.31 -14.29
N SER A 436 -3.50 -2.42 -13.92
CA SER A 436 -4.69 -2.18 -14.74
C SER A 436 -4.30 -1.44 -16.02
N ARG A 437 -4.87 -1.78 -17.17
CA ARG A 437 -4.71 -1.01 -18.42
C ARG A 437 -5.14 0.45 -18.28
N GLY A 438 -5.99 0.75 -17.31
CA GLY A 438 -6.41 2.11 -16.98
C GLY A 438 -5.61 2.76 -15.85
N CYS A 439 -4.45 2.20 -15.45
CA CYS A 439 -3.61 2.76 -14.40
C CYS A 439 -3.06 4.13 -14.77
N GLY A 440 -2.84 4.97 -13.76
CA GLY A 440 -2.08 6.21 -13.86
C GLY A 440 -0.61 6.03 -13.49
N VAL A 441 0.17 7.10 -13.59
CA VAL A 441 1.59 7.11 -13.20
C VAL A 441 1.78 6.74 -11.73
N GLY A 442 0.92 7.27 -10.83
CA GLY A 442 0.96 6.96 -9.40
C GLY A 442 0.70 5.49 -9.10
N ASP A 443 -0.19 4.82 -9.86
CA ASP A 443 -0.46 3.40 -9.68
C ASP A 443 0.78 2.56 -10.05
N VAL A 444 1.49 2.93 -11.12
CA VAL A 444 2.76 2.28 -11.50
C VAL A 444 3.80 2.45 -10.40
N VAL A 445 4.01 3.68 -9.91
CA VAL A 445 4.95 3.97 -8.81
C VAL A 445 4.64 3.12 -7.59
N ASN A 446 3.40 3.12 -7.14
CA ASN A 446 2.98 2.36 -5.96
C ASN A 446 3.16 0.86 -6.15
N THR A 447 2.78 0.30 -7.33
CA THR A 447 2.92 -1.14 -7.60
C THR A 447 4.39 -1.56 -7.65
N VAL A 448 5.29 -0.73 -8.19
CA VAL A 448 6.74 -1.01 -8.20
C VAL A 448 7.31 -1.00 -6.79
N LEU A 449 6.96 -0.01 -5.97
CA LEU A 449 7.41 0.05 -4.56
C LEU A 449 6.89 -1.15 -3.76
N ILE A 450 5.62 -1.52 -3.93
CA ILE A 450 5.01 -2.68 -3.29
C ILE A 450 5.73 -3.96 -3.71
N SER A 451 6.04 -4.13 -5.01
CA SER A 451 6.77 -5.29 -5.51
C SER A 451 8.18 -5.40 -4.90
N ALA A 452 8.86 -4.26 -4.75
CA ALA A 452 10.16 -4.20 -4.08
C ALA A 452 10.07 -4.57 -2.60
N ILE A 453 9.05 -4.07 -1.88
CA ILE A 453 8.81 -4.41 -0.48
C ILE A 453 8.47 -5.89 -0.31
N GLN A 454 7.65 -6.46 -1.20
CA GLN A 454 7.39 -7.90 -1.20
C GLN A 454 8.68 -8.70 -1.37
N ALA A 455 9.55 -8.32 -2.33
CA ALA A 455 10.83 -9.00 -2.56
C ALA A 455 11.79 -8.89 -1.36
N ALA A 456 11.77 -7.79 -0.63
CA ALA A 456 12.57 -7.62 0.59
C ALA A 456 12.14 -8.59 1.71
N ASN A 457 10.82 -8.79 1.86
CA ASN A 457 10.26 -9.64 2.92
C ASN A 457 10.30 -11.15 2.61
N GLU A 458 10.60 -11.57 1.37
CA GLU A 458 10.74 -12.99 1.01
C GLU A 458 12.05 -13.63 1.49
N GLY A 459 13.07 -12.84 1.76
CA GLY A 459 14.37 -13.30 2.26
C GLY A 459 14.39 -13.58 3.79
N GLU A 460 13.34 -13.21 4.51
CA GLU A 460 13.27 -13.33 5.99
C GLU A 460 12.45 -14.53 6.50
N LYS A 461 11.93 -15.41 5.59
CA LYS A 461 11.10 -16.58 5.96
C LYS A 461 11.79 -17.91 5.71
#